data_dc7f8a4a7f29c12fce82a598b4a5e24f
#
_entry.id   dc7f8a4a7f29c12fce82a598b4a5e24f
#
_cell.length_a   1.000
_cell.length_b   1.000
_cell.length_c   1.000
_cell.angle_alpha   90.00
_cell.angle_beta   90.00
_cell.angle_gamma   90.00
#
_symmetry.space_group_name_H-M   'P 1'
#
loop_
_entity.id
_entity.type
_entity.pdbx_description
1 polymer ?
#
loop_
_entity_poly.entity_id
_entity_poly.type
_entity_poly.pdbx_seq_one_letter_code
_entity_poly.pdbx_strand_id
1 'polypeptide(L)'
;MNKREKGEQKEMIILLDAMGGDNAPDANIKGAVKAIEQIEAEVWLVGDEKVILQKIEQFYGKKDIAEISPRLKIYHASETIEMCEVPTQAIKHKKDSSMVVGFHLLKEGKGDVFISAGNSGALLTGATLLVGRIKGVDRPALAGILPSYHGRLVL
;
A
#
# COMPACT_ATOMS: atom_id res chain seq x y z
N MET A 1 -7.40 22.69 -8.08
CA MET A 1 -7.75 22.97 -6.65
C MET A 1 -9.23 22.67 -6.50
N ASN A 2 -9.60 21.45 -6.11
CA ASN A 2 -11.00 21.08 -5.95
C ASN A 2 -11.49 21.62 -4.60
N LYS A 3 -12.57 22.39 -4.63
CA LYS A 3 -13.30 22.86 -3.43
C LYS A 3 -13.82 21.62 -2.70
N ARG A 4 -13.23 21.27 -1.57
CA ARG A 4 -13.82 20.33 -0.61
C ARG A 4 -15.00 21.03 0.04
N GLU A 5 -16.20 20.55 -0.24
CA GLU A 5 -17.39 20.96 0.48
C GLU A 5 -17.27 20.50 1.93
N LYS A 6 -17.52 21.42 2.86
CA LYS A 6 -17.59 21.15 4.29
C LYS A 6 -18.83 20.29 4.56
N GLY A 7 -18.62 19.03 4.95
CA GLY A 7 -19.79 18.28 5.45
C GLY A 7 -19.62 16.78 5.68
N GLU A 8 -18.78 16.07 4.92
CA GLU A 8 -18.52 14.65 5.17
C GLU A 8 -17.01 14.45 5.36
N GLN A 9 -16.61 13.99 6.55
CA GLN A 9 -15.24 13.47 6.73
C GLN A 9 -15.13 12.22 5.88
N LYS A 10 -14.57 12.35 4.68
CA LYS A 10 -14.23 11.21 3.83
C LYS A 10 -13.29 10.31 4.64
N GLU A 11 -13.71 9.11 4.91
CA GLU A 11 -12.88 8.10 5.58
C GLU A 11 -11.60 7.89 4.74
N MET A 12 -10.43 7.89 5.40
CA MET A 12 -9.13 7.70 4.74
C MET A 12 -9.04 6.29 4.19
N ILE A 13 -8.55 6.14 2.96
CA ILE A 13 -8.32 4.84 2.32
C ILE A 13 -6.82 4.58 2.22
N ILE A 14 -6.35 3.56 2.91
CA ILE A 14 -4.97 3.09 2.91
C ILE A 14 -4.86 1.92 1.94
N LEU A 15 -4.07 2.09 0.89
CA LEU A 15 -3.70 1.00 -0.02
C LEU A 15 -2.45 0.31 0.54
N LEU A 16 -2.53 -0.97 0.85
CA LEU A 16 -1.42 -1.75 1.40
C LEU A 16 -1.00 -2.82 0.38
N ASP A 17 0.26 -2.75 -0.05
CA ASP A 17 0.90 -3.83 -0.81
C ASP A 17 0.97 -5.09 0.06
N ALA A 18 0.05 -6.01 -0.18
CA ALA A 18 -0.04 -7.25 0.60
C ALA A 18 1.09 -8.23 0.30
N MET A 19 1.72 -8.09 -0.87
CA MET A 19 2.70 -9.05 -1.40
C MET A 19 4.15 -8.58 -1.24
N GLY A 20 4.39 -7.33 -0.82
CA GLY A 20 5.73 -6.76 -0.70
C GLY A 20 6.36 -6.97 0.67
N GLY A 21 7.64 -7.39 0.69
CA GLY A 21 8.47 -7.56 1.90
C GLY A 21 8.81 -9.01 2.25
N ASP A 22 9.81 -9.18 3.10
CA ASP A 22 10.39 -10.50 3.43
C ASP A 22 9.41 -11.44 4.14
N ASN A 23 8.43 -10.92 4.85
CA ASN A 23 7.42 -11.68 5.59
C ASN A 23 6.02 -11.55 4.98
N ALA A 24 5.93 -11.09 3.72
CA ALA A 24 4.68 -11.02 2.99
C ALA A 24 4.20 -12.44 2.57
N PRO A 25 2.91 -12.67 2.43
CA PRO A 25 1.81 -11.76 2.76
C PRO A 25 1.40 -11.79 4.25
N ASP A 26 1.96 -12.70 5.03
CA ASP A 26 1.53 -13.04 6.39
C ASP A 26 1.56 -11.83 7.33
N ALA A 27 2.70 -11.13 7.36
CA ALA A 27 2.88 -9.97 8.23
C ALA A 27 1.97 -8.79 7.81
N ASN A 28 1.81 -8.59 6.49
CA ASN A 28 1.02 -7.50 5.95
C ASN A 28 -0.46 -7.69 6.25
N ILE A 29 -0.99 -8.90 6.07
CA ILE A 29 -2.39 -9.24 6.37
C ILE A 29 -2.68 -9.08 7.87
N LYS A 30 -1.84 -9.67 8.73
CA LYS A 30 -2.00 -9.53 10.20
C LYS A 30 -1.88 -8.09 10.65
N GLY A 31 -0.95 -7.34 10.05
CA GLY A 31 -0.76 -5.92 10.31
C GLY A 31 -1.99 -5.09 9.92
N ALA A 32 -2.60 -5.35 8.76
CA ALA A 32 -3.80 -4.69 8.30
C ALA A 32 -4.99 -4.92 9.24
N VAL A 33 -5.25 -6.17 9.62
CA VAL A 33 -6.34 -6.51 10.55
C VAL A 33 -6.14 -5.83 11.90
N LYS A 34 -4.92 -5.86 12.44
CA LYS A 34 -4.62 -5.18 13.71
C LYS A 34 -4.72 -3.65 13.60
N ALA A 35 -4.32 -3.07 12.48
CA ALA A 35 -4.38 -1.62 12.26
C ALA A 35 -5.83 -1.11 12.25
N ILE A 36 -6.75 -1.82 11.56
CA ILE A 36 -8.17 -1.45 11.48
C ILE A 36 -8.84 -1.36 12.86
N GLU A 37 -8.37 -2.13 13.85
CA GLU A 37 -8.87 -2.04 15.22
C GLU A 37 -8.46 -0.74 15.92
N GLN A 38 -7.42 -0.07 15.43
CA GLN A 38 -6.78 1.08 16.09
C GLN A 38 -6.96 2.40 15.35
N ILE A 39 -7.36 2.36 14.07
CA ILE A 39 -7.49 3.56 13.23
C ILE A 39 -8.87 3.62 12.57
N GLU A 40 -9.36 4.83 12.34
CA GLU A 40 -10.58 5.09 11.57
C GLU A 40 -10.22 5.31 10.09
N ALA A 41 -9.95 4.19 9.38
CA ALA A 41 -9.62 4.19 7.96
C ALA A 41 -10.07 2.89 7.30
N GLU A 42 -10.33 2.92 6.00
CA GLU A 42 -10.40 1.69 5.19
C GLU A 42 -8.97 1.22 4.86
N VAL A 43 -8.76 -0.09 4.84
CA VAL A 43 -7.50 -0.69 4.36
C VAL A 43 -7.81 -1.62 3.19
N TRP A 44 -7.19 -1.34 2.05
CA TRP A 44 -7.31 -2.18 0.86
C TRP A 44 -6.03 -2.97 0.67
N LEU A 45 -6.11 -4.30 0.82
CA LEU A 45 -5.03 -5.23 0.54
C LEU A 45 -4.89 -5.39 -0.98
N VAL A 46 -3.79 -4.89 -1.54
CA VAL A 46 -3.51 -5.01 -2.97
C VAL A 46 -2.59 -6.21 -3.20
N GLY A 47 -3.05 -7.21 -3.95
CA GLY A 47 -2.28 -8.43 -4.22
C GLY A 47 -3.10 -9.59 -4.73
N ASP A 48 -2.52 -10.79 -4.77
CA ASP A 48 -3.23 -11.98 -5.21
C ASP A 48 -4.38 -12.32 -4.25
N GLU A 49 -5.59 -12.11 -4.73
CA GLU A 49 -6.82 -12.30 -3.94
C GLU A 49 -6.92 -13.73 -3.38
N LYS A 50 -6.55 -14.74 -4.18
CA LYS A 50 -6.63 -16.14 -3.73
C LYS A 50 -5.65 -16.41 -2.58
N VAL A 51 -4.43 -15.90 -2.70
CA VAL A 51 -3.40 -16.02 -1.66
C VAL A 51 -3.85 -15.29 -0.41
N ILE A 52 -4.36 -14.06 -0.55
CA ILE A 52 -4.83 -13.26 0.58
C ILE A 52 -5.99 -13.95 1.30
N LEU A 53 -7.01 -14.44 0.57
CA LEU A 53 -8.15 -15.15 1.16
C LEU A 53 -7.73 -16.45 1.85
N GLN A 54 -6.82 -17.23 1.24
CA GLN A 54 -6.29 -18.45 1.86
C GLN A 54 -5.57 -18.14 3.18
N LYS A 55 -4.81 -17.06 3.25
CA LYS A 55 -4.12 -16.64 4.47
C LYS A 55 -5.08 -16.12 5.53
N ILE A 56 -6.10 -15.39 5.13
CA ILE A 56 -7.18 -14.95 6.02
C ILE A 56 -7.88 -16.17 6.64
N GLU A 57 -8.25 -17.16 5.83
CA GLU A 57 -8.85 -18.40 6.33
C GLU A 57 -7.92 -19.14 7.31
N GLN A 58 -6.63 -19.19 7.01
CA GLN A 58 -5.62 -19.82 7.88
C GLN A 58 -5.50 -19.13 9.24
N PHE A 59 -5.58 -17.79 9.30
CA PHE A 59 -5.33 -17.02 10.54
C PHE A 59 -6.60 -16.77 11.35
N TYR A 60 -7.75 -16.61 10.69
CA TYR A 60 -8.99 -16.15 11.31
C TYR A 60 -10.16 -17.13 11.14
N GLY A 61 -9.91 -18.30 10.48
CA GLY A 61 -10.93 -19.30 10.18
C GLY A 61 -11.77 -18.94 8.94
N LYS A 62 -12.79 -19.77 8.67
CA LYS A 62 -13.70 -19.56 7.53
C LYS A 62 -14.63 -18.37 7.77
N LYS A 63 -14.09 -17.19 7.70
CA LYS A 63 -14.81 -15.92 7.80
C LYS A 63 -14.65 -15.16 6.49
N ASP A 64 -15.71 -14.52 6.03
CA ASP A 64 -15.61 -13.54 4.98
C ASP A 64 -14.81 -12.32 5.47
N ILE A 65 -14.10 -11.66 4.55
CA ILE A 65 -13.31 -10.48 4.88
C ILE A 65 -14.18 -9.38 5.52
N ALA A 66 -15.43 -9.24 5.08
CA ALA A 66 -16.40 -8.31 5.65
C ALA A 66 -16.82 -8.66 7.08
N GLU A 67 -16.75 -9.96 7.48
CA GLU A 67 -17.00 -10.39 8.86
C GLU A 67 -15.82 -10.05 9.79
N ILE A 68 -14.58 -9.95 9.24
CA ILE A 68 -13.41 -9.48 9.99
C ILE A 68 -13.54 -7.98 10.21
N SER A 69 -13.77 -7.23 9.13
CA SER A 69 -14.08 -5.81 9.18
C SER A 69 -14.67 -5.33 7.85
N PRO A 70 -15.77 -4.56 7.86
CA PRO A 70 -16.32 -3.95 6.65
C PRO A 70 -15.36 -2.90 6.03
N ARG A 71 -14.35 -2.45 6.78
CA ARG A 71 -13.32 -1.51 6.35
C ARG A 71 -12.09 -2.19 5.73
N LEU A 72 -12.03 -3.53 5.72
CA LEU A 72 -10.98 -4.31 5.08
C LEU A 72 -11.47 -4.77 3.71
N LYS A 73 -10.73 -4.45 2.64
CA LYS A 73 -11.07 -4.82 1.27
C LYS A 73 -9.88 -5.47 0.57
N ILE A 74 -10.14 -6.23 -0.48
CA ILE A 74 -9.08 -6.77 -1.36
C ILE A 74 -9.20 -6.11 -2.73
N TYR A 75 -8.07 -5.73 -3.29
CA TYR A 75 -7.94 -5.32 -4.68
C TYR A 75 -6.96 -6.26 -5.37
N HIS A 76 -7.45 -7.03 -6.34
CA HIS A 76 -6.65 -8.06 -7.00
C HIS A 76 -5.49 -7.49 -7.81
N ALA A 77 -4.32 -8.14 -7.69
CA ALA A 77 -3.14 -7.95 -8.51
C ALA A 77 -2.41 -9.31 -8.60
N SER A 78 -2.13 -9.78 -9.82
CA SER A 78 -1.66 -11.15 -10.05
C SER A 78 -0.15 -11.34 -9.96
N GLU A 79 0.62 -10.24 -9.94
CA GLU A 79 2.08 -10.28 -9.95
C GLU A 79 2.68 -9.64 -8.68
N THR A 80 3.91 -10.04 -8.37
CA THR A 80 4.69 -9.48 -7.26
C THR A 80 6.06 -9.01 -7.77
N ILE A 81 6.51 -7.83 -7.31
CA ILE A 81 7.89 -7.36 -7.54
C ILE A 81 8.76 -7.88 -6.41
N GLU A 82 9.76 -8.70 -6.77
CA GLU A 82 10.70 -9.27 -5.82
C GLU A 82 11.75 -8.27 -5.34
N MET A 83 12.31 -8.49 -4.15
CA MET A 83 13.30 -7.60 -3.55
C MET A 83 14.58 -7.46 -4.38
N CYS A 84 14.97 -8.50 -5.12
CA CYS A 84 16.18 -8.55 -5.95
C CYS A 84 16.00 -8.02 -7.37
N GLU A 85 14.78 -7.69 -7.80
CA GLU A 85 14.53 -7.23 -9.16
C GLU A 85 15.04 -5.80 -9.40
N VAL A 86 15.47 -5.55 -10.64
CA VAL A 86 15.87 -4.19 -11.07
C VAL A 86 14.63 -3.29 -11.10
N PRO A 87 14.58 -2.23 -10.29
CA PRO A 87 13.38 -1.42 -10.07
C PRO A 87 12.68 -0.92 -11.34
N THR A 88 13.45 -0.35 -12.26
CA THR A 88 12.93 0.23 -13.50
C THR A 88 12.36 -0.83 -14.44
N GLN A 89 12.97 -2.01 -14.48
CA GLN A 89 12.49 -3.13 -15.28
C GLN A 89 11.22 -3.74 -14.67
N ALA A 90 11.21 -3.94 -13.35
CA ALA A 90 10.05 -4.47 -12.65
C ALA A 90 8.81 -3.60 -12.86
N ILE A 91 8.91 -2.29 -12.64
CA ILE A 91 7.81 -1.33 -12.87
C ILE A 91 7.36 -1.29 -14.34
N LYS A 92 8.28 -1.48 -15.28
CA LYS A 92 7.97 -1.47 -16.71
C LYS A 92 7.25 -2.73 -17.16
N HIS A 93 7.64 -3.90 -16.67
CA HIS A 93 7.19 -5.18 -17.18
C HIS A 93 6.07 -5.82 -16.37
N LYS A 94 6.09 -5.69 -15.04
CA LYS A 94 5.07 -6.26 -14.13
C LYS A 94 3.91 -5.28 -13.91
N LYS A 95 3.08 -5.11 -14.93
CA LYS A 95 2.00 -4.12 -14.94
C LYS A 95 0.87 -4.45 -13.98
N ASP A 96 0.68 -5.72 -13.67
CA ASP A 96 -0.33 -6.23 -12.74
C ASP A 96 0.27 -6.61 -11.38
N SER A 97 1.44 -6.04 -11.05
CA SER A 97 2.00 -6.21 -9.71
C SER A 97 1.26 -5.38 -8.67
N SER A 98 1.19 -5.91 -7.43
CA SER A 98 0.57 -5.23 -6.29
C SER A 98 1.04 -3.78 -6.15
N MET A 99 2.32 -3.52 -6.37
CA MET A 99 2.91 -2.20 -6.32
C MET A 99 2.43 -1.29 -7.46
N VAL A 100 2.44 -1.76 -8.72
CA VAL A 100 2.00 -0.97 -9.88
C VAL A 100 0.51 -0.69 -9.83
N VAL A 101 -0.29 -1.69 -9.50
CA VAL A 101 -1.74 -1.55 -9.29
C VAL A 101 -2.02 -0.55 -8.17
N GLY A 102 -1.33 -0.65 -7.03
CA GLY A 102 -1.46 0.31 -5.92
C GLY A 102 -1.16 1.75 -6.33
N PHE A 103 -0.12 1.99 -7.14
CA PHE A 103 0.17 3.32 -7.68
C PHE A 103 -0.90 3.84 -8.63
N HIS A 104 -1.50 2.98 -9.45
CA HIS A 104 -2.61 3.39 -10.33
C HIS A 104 -3.83 3.79 -9.50
N LEU A 105 -4.19 3.01 -8.49
CA LEU A 105 -5.29 3.35 -7.57
C LEU A 105 -5.06 4.69 -6.87
N LEU A 106 -3.82 4.91 -6.40
CA LEU A 106 -3.44 6.18 -5.76
C LEU A 106 -3.56 7.36 -6.72
N LYS A 107 -3.06 7.22 -7.95
CA LYS A 107 -3.15 8.25 -9.00
C LYS A 107 -4.59 8.58 -9.40
N GLU A 108 -5.45 7.56 -9.44
CA GLU A 108 -6.88 7.70 -9.73
C GLU A 108 -7.68 8.30 -8.57
N GLY A 109 -7.05 8.53 -7.42
CA GLY A 109 -7.70 9.07 -6.23
C GLY A 109 -8.62 8.07 -5.52
N LYS A 110 -8.45 6.77 -5.79
CA LYS A 110 -9.17 5.68 -5.13
C LYS A 110 -8.59 5.34 -3.75
N GLY A 111 -7.38 5.79 -3.47
CA GLY A 111 -6.73 5.72 -2.17
C GLY A 111 -6.05 7.04 -1.82
N ASP A 112 -5.86 7.29 -0.54
CA ASP A 112 -5.23 8.51 -0.04
C ASP A 112 -3.74 8.31 0.25
N VAL A 113 -3.32 7.08 0.55
CA VAL A 113 -1.92 6.70 0.82
C VAL A 113 -1.64 5.28 0.32
N PHE A 114 -0.41 5.02 -0.12
CA PHE A 114 0.08 3.69 -0.48
C PHE A 114 1.25 3.29 0.41
N ILE A 115 1.17 2.09 1.00
CA ILE A 115 2.17 1.53 1.91
C ILE A 115 2.69 0.23 1.29
N SER A 116 4.02 0.07 1.24
CA SER A 116 4.68 -1.16 0.83
C SER A 116 5.94 -1.40 1.66
N ALA A 117 6.17 -2.64 2.04
CA ALA A 117 7.42 -3.11 2.64
C ALA A 117 8.32 -3.83 1.60
N GLY A 118 7.98 -3.74 0.32
CA GLY A 118 8.69 -4.37 -0.77
C GLY A 118 9.93 -3.59 -1.23
N ASN A 119 10.32 -3.81 -2.50
CA ASN A 119 11.50 -3.21 -3.12
C ASN A 119 11.43 -1.67 -3.11
N SER A 120 12.25 -1.04 -2.27
CA SER A 120 12.26 0.42 -2.07
C SER A 120 12.65 1.19 -3.33
N GLY A 121 13.53 0.62 -4.18
CA GLY A 121 13.87 1.21 -5.47
C GLY A 121 12.69 1.19 -6.44
N ALA A 122 11.91 0.11 -6.47
CA ALA A 122 10.68 0.00 -7.25
C ALA A 122 9.61 0.96 -6.70
N LEU A 123 9.50 1.11 -5.37
CA LEU A 123 8.59 2.06 -4.73
C LEU A 123 8.90 3.50 -5.19
N LEU A 124 10.16 3.92 -5.10
CA LEU A 124 10.58 5.26 -5.53
C LEU A 124 10.38 5.47 -7.04
N THR A 125 10.75 4.46 -7.85
CA THR A 125 10.60 4.49 -9.30
C THR A 125 9.12 4.60 -9.71
N GLY A 126 8.27 3.74 -9.14
CA GLY A 126 6.84 3.71 -9.42
C GLY A 126 6.14 5.01 -8.97
N ALA A 127 6.43 5.49 -7.77
CA ALA A 127 5.91 6.77 -7.28
C ALA A 127 6.28 7.92 -8.22
N THR A 128 7.54 7.97 -8.69
CA THR A 128 8.03 9.01 -9.59
C THR A 128 7.38 8.95 -10.98
N LEU A 129 7.29 7.76 -11.57
CA LEU A 129 6.88 7.58 -12.96
C LEU A 129 5.37 7.44 -13.14
N LEU A 130 4.68 6.81 -12.19
CA LEU A 130 3.26 6.49 -12.29
C LEU A 130 2.38 7.54 -11.59
N VAL A 131 2.71 7.90 -10.36
CA VAL A 131 1.96 8.91 -9.59
C VAL A 131 2.37 10.31 -10.01
N GLY A 132 3.67 10.55 -10.10
CA GLY A 132 4.24 11.83 -10.50
C GLY A 132 4.84 12.61 -9.33
N ARG A 133 5.54 13.71 -9.66
CA ARG A 133 6.24 14.56 -8.70
C ARG A 133 5.38 15.75 -8.28
N ILE A 134 5.57 16.21 -7.07
CA ILE A 134 5.01 17.47 -6.59
C ILE A 134 5.63 18.61 -7.41
N LYS A 135 4.81 19.59 -7.81
CA LYS A 135 5.27 20.75 -8.59
C LYS A 135 6.37 21.49 -7.84
N GLY A 136 7.50 21.69 -8.52
CA GLY A 136 8.70 22.34 -7.97
C GLY A 136 9.69 21.38 -7.32
N VAL A 137 9.42 20.07 -7.29
CA VAL A 137 10.36 19.05 -6.84
C VAL A 137 10.99 18.37 -8.06
N ASP A 138 12.26 18.65 -8.30
CA ASP A 138 12.99 18.09 -9.46
C ASP A 138 13.39 16.63 -9.25
N ARG A 139 13.78 16.27 -8.03
CA ARG A 139 14.20 14.92 -7.66
C ARG A 139 13.48 14.47 -6.39
N PRO A 140 12.59 13.47 -6.49
CA PRO A 140 12.01 12.87 -5.31
C PRO A 140 13.09 12.10 -4.53
N ALA A 141 12.96 12.07 -3.21
CA ALA A 141 13.85 11.36 -2.33
C ALA A 141 13.08 10.51 -1.33
N LEU A 142 13.73 9.48 -0.80
CA LEU A 142 13.25 8.77 0.37
C LEU A 142 13.64 9.57 1.61
N ALA A 143 12.66 9.98 2.40
CA ALA A 143 12.89 10.65 3.66
C ALA A 143 12.90 9.63 4.79
N GLY A 144 14.07 9.36 5.36
CA GLY A 144 14.22 8.51 6.54
C GLY A 144 13.77 9.22 7.80
N ILE A 145 12.88 8.59 8.58
CA ILE A 145 12.49 9.09 9.89
C ILE A 145 13.23 8.28 10.96
N LEU A 146 14.17 8.93 11.64
CA LEU A 146 14.99 8.30 12.69
C LEU A 146 14.56 8.81 14.08
N PRO A 147 14.58 7.94 15.12
CA PRO A 147 14.41 8.40 16.47
C PRO A 147 15.59 9.28 16.91
N SER A 148 15.33 10.36 17.58
CA SER A 148 16.34 11.20 18.19
C SER A 148 16.04 11.41 19.67
N TYR A 149 17.00 11.94 20.44
CA TYR A 149 16.85 12.18 21.87
C TYR A 149 15.69 13.16 22.18
N HIS A 150 15.38 14.09 21.29
CA HIS A 150 14.33 15.10 21.45
C HIS A 150 13.11 14.86 20.53
N GLY A 151 12.91 13.62 20.01
CA GLY A 151 11.78 13.32 19.15
C GLY A 151 12.17 12.57 17.88
N ARG A 152 11.82 13.10 16.71
CA ARG A 152 12.08 12.49 15.41
C ARG A 152 12.94 13.41 14.56
N LEU A 153 13.93 12.82 13.86
CA LEU A 153 14.74 13.47 12.85
C LEU A 153 14.34 12.93 11.47
N VAL A 154 14.15 13.83 10.51
CA VAL A 154 13.93 13.47 9.10
C VAL A 154 15.24 13.77 8.36
N LEU A 155 15.76 12.78 7.62
CA LEU A 155 16.95 12.87 6.80
C LEU A 155 16.61 12.76 5.32
#